data_ecb215cd1b379efbb95fe1231aecc307
#
_entry.id   ecb215cd1b379efbb95fe1231aecc307
#
_cell.length_a   1.000
_cell.length_b   1.000
_cell.length_c   1.000
_cell.angle_alpha   90.00
_cell.angle_beta   90.00
_cell.angle_gamma   90.00
#
_symmetry.space_group_name_H-M   'P 1'
#
loop_
_entity.id
_entity.type
_entity.pdbx_description
1 polymer ?
#
loop_
_entity_poly.entity_id
_entity_poly.type
_entity_poly.pdbx_seq_one_letter_code
_entity_poly.pdbx_strand_id
1 'polypeptide(L)'
;MSEASLAPPPGAGAATFLLTVRGKVKAATTQEARTVHNSTAGSPAGVEAARSLGDLSHQVFTGYGDGQAGEVLFIDFWNSLPGLGQFFSDPQVLAGADLLFSSRDAPVWSATSGFGDFHLTIPAGKAVTSVGLIRVKVSSLDKAADAFTAYTAATINASRRHGIVSHSVWSRVPNPGDQPDPEVIGVDLWMDTGKMTGYYDLGLGFDALGPVFAGTPDTSVWQSAPGDWTEW
;
A
#
# COMPACT_ATOMS: atom_id res chain seq x y z
N MET A 1 -20.42 2.77 -12.35
CA MET A 1 -19.54 2.79 -11.16
C MET A 1 -18.86 1.45 -11.15
N SER A 2 -17.59 1.39 -11.52
CA SER A 2 -16.80 0.16 -11.48
C SER A 2 -16.47 -0.10 -10.01
N GLU A 3 -16.89 -1.23 -9.48
CA GLU A 3 -16.41 -1.70 -8.19
C GLU A 3 -14.92 -2.00 -8.35
N ALA A 4 -14.08 -1.12 -7.84
CA ALA A 4 -12.65 -1.43 -7.70
C ALA A 4 -12.55 -2.60 -6.71
N SER A 5 -12.44 -3.80 -7.26
CA SER A 5 -12.18 -4.99 -6.46
C SER A 5 -10.71 -4.93 -6.09
N LEU A 6 -10.40 -4.72 -4.81
CA LEU A 6 -9.08 -5.01 -4.30
C LEU A 6 -8.69 -6.41 -4.75
N ALA A 7 -7.51 -6.55 -5.34
CA ALA A 7 -7.00 -7.85 -5.74
C ALA A 7 -7.11 -8.82 -4.57
N PRO A 8 -7.49 -10.07 -4.83
CA PRO A 8 -7.54 -11.06 -3.78
C PRO A 8 -6.16 -11.16 -3.13
N PRO A 9 -6.12 -11.53 -1.85
CA PRO A 9 -4.88 -11.70 -1.12
C PRO A 9 -3.94 -12.69 -1.78
N PRO A 10 -2.63 -12.58 -1.53
CA PRO A 10 -1.66 -13.58 -1.97
C PRO A 10 -2.10 -14.98 -1.53
N GLY A 11 -2.29 -15.89 -2.48
CA GLY A 11 -2.74 -17.27 -2.23
C GLY A 11 -3.76 -17.79 -3.22
N ALA A 12 -4.43 -16.93 -3.99
CA ALA A 12 -5.45 -17.30 -4.96
C ALA A 12 -5.04 -17.06 -6.43
N GLY A 13 -3.81 -17.34 -6.80
CA GLY A 13 -3.27 -17.03 -8.13
C GLY A 13 -2.91 -15.56 -8.33
N ALA A 14 -2.66 -14.89 -7.25
CA ALA A 14 -2.74 -13.49 -6.99
C ALA A 14 -1.40 -12.76 -7.05
N ALA A 15 -1.39 -11.53 -6.55
CA ALA A 15 -0.25 -10.65 -6.44
C ALA A 15 0.91 -11.33 -5.69
N THR A 16 2.09 -11.27 -6.30
CA THR A 16 3.34 -11.69 -5.68
C THR A 16 4.19 -10.48 -5.32
N PHE A 17 3.82 -9.31 -5.84
CA PHE A 17 4.50 -8.04 -5.60
C PHE A 17 3.50 -6.94 -5.29
N LEU A 18 3.92 -6.05 -4.42
CA LEU A 18 3.26 -4.81 -4.08
C LEU A 18 4.19 -3.66 -4.48
N LEU A 19 3.67 -2.66 -5.16
CA LEU A 19 4.32 -1.36 -5.31
C LEU A 19 3.58 -0.35 -4.46
N THR A 20 4.31 0.43 -3.68
CA THR A 20 3.76 1.61 -3.02
C THR A 20 4.46 2.85 -3.56
N VAL A 21 3.71 3.79 -4.12
CA VAL A 21 4.26 5.08 -4.56
C VAL A 21 3.71 6.16 -3.65
N ARG A 22 4.53 6.63 -2.72
CA ARG A 22 4.20 7.76 -1.87
C ARG A 22 4.91 9.00 -2.41
N GLY A 23 4.19 10.07 -2.65
CA GLY A 23 4.80 11.26 -3.20
C GLY A 23 4.05 12.55 -2.92
N LYS A 24 4.81 13.64 -2.88
CA LYS A 24 4.27 14.99 -2.79
C LYS A 24 3.88 15.46 -4.19
N VAL A 25 2.60 15.82 -4.37
CA VAL A 25 2.13 16.30 -5.68
C VAL A 25 2.65 17.71 -5.99
N LYS A 26 2.84 18.00 -7.29
CA LYS A 26 3.19 19.33 -7.78
C LYS A 26 1.99 20.26 -7.86
N ALA A 27 0.82 19.67 -8.08
CA ALA A 27 -0.44 20.40 -8.25
C ALA A 27 -0.83 21.12 -6.95
N ALA A 28 -1.48 22.25 -7.08
CA ALA A 28 -1.96 23.02 -5.93
C ALA A 28 -3.21 22.38 -5.28
N THR A 29 -3.93 21.55 -6.03
CA THR A 29 -5.16 20.90 -5.58
C THR A 29 -5.16 19.41 -5.91
N THR A 30 -5.89 18.62 -5.13
CA THR A 30 -6.12 17.19 -5.41
C THR A 30 -6.82 16.97 -6.76
N GLN A 31 -7.70 17.89 -7.16
CA GLN A 31 -8.38 17.82 -8.45
C GLN A 31 -7.41 17.96 -9.63
N GLU A 32 -6.46 18.89 -9.55
CA GLU A 32 -5.42 19.07 -10.58
C GLU A 32 -4.51 17.83 -10.63
N ALA A 33 -4.08 17.32 -9.46
CA ALA A 33 -3.29 16.09 -9.38
C ALA A 33 -4.01 14.92 -10.05
N ARG A 34 -5.30 14.74 -9.77
CA ARG A 34 -6.15 13.72 -10.39
C ARG A 34 -6.21 13.88 -11.91
N THR A 35 -6.37 15.11 -12.40
CA THR A 35 -6.41 15.38 -13.86
C THR A 35 -5.10 14.94 -14.52
N VAL A 36 -3.95 15.24 -13.91
CA VAL A 36 -2.64 14.79 -14.40
C VAL A 36 -2.57 13.27 -14.40
N HIS A 37 -2.90 12.62 -13.29
CA HIS A 37 -2.90 11.17 -13.18
C HIS A 37 -3.78 10.51 -14.26
N ASN A 38 -5.05 10.92 -14.36
CA ASN A 38 -6.03 10.31 -15.27
C ASN A 38 -5.68 10.54 -16.77
N SER A 39 -4.89 11.57 -17.07
CA SER A 39 -4.42 11.83 -18.44
C SER A 39 -3.08 11.17 -18.78
N THR A 40 -2.42 10.56 -17.79
CA THR A 40 -1.12 9.87 -17.94
C THR A 40 -1.24 8.39 -17.61
N ALA A 41 -0.79 7.95 -16.44
CA ALA A 41 -0.84 6.55 -16.01
C ALA A 41 -2.28 6.00 -15.94
N GLY A 42 -3.23 6.80 -15.49
CA GLY A 42 -4.66 6.46 -15.45
C GLY A 42 -5.40 6.63 -16.77
N SER A 43 -4.72 6.94 -17.88
CA SER A 43 -5.36 6.97 -19.21
C SER A 43 -5.73 5.55 -19.66
N PRO A 44 -6.72 5.37 -20.55
CA PRO A 44 -7.08 4.02 -21.03
C PRO A 44 -5.88 3.24 -21.57
N ALA A 45 -4.95 3.90 -22.28
CA ALA A 45 -3.74 3.26 -22.78
C ALA A 45 -2.75 2.89 -21.65
N GLY A 46 -2.61 3.74 -20.62
CA GLY A 46 -1.77 3.48 -19.46
C GLY A 46 -2.29 2.29 -18.66
N VAL A 47 -3.60 2.24 -18.41
CA VAL A 47 -4.26 1.10 -17.72
C VAL A 47 -4.08 -0.19 -18.50
N GLU A 48 -4.29 -0.19 -19.82
CA GLU A 48 -4.11 -1.37 -20.68
C GLU A 48 -2.64 -1.83 -20.65
N ALA A 49 -1.68 -0.92 -20.74
CA ALA A 49 -0.27 -1.22 -20.67
C ALA A 49 0.10 -1.85 -19.32
N ALA A 50 -0.31 -1.26 -18.20
CA ALA A 50 -0.05 -1.79 -16.86
C ALA A 50 -0.61 -3.21 -16.70
N ARG A 51 -1.89 -3.41 -17.04
CA ARG A 51 -2.56 -4.71 -16.95
C ARG A 51 -1.92 -5.78 -17.83
N SER A 52 -1.52 -5.43 -19.05
CA SER A 52 -0.86 -6.36 -19.97
C SER A 52 0.50 -6.85 -19.44
N LEU A 53 1.13 -6.06 -18.58
CA LEU A 53 2.42 -6.36 -17.94
C LEU A 53 2.28 -7.00 -16.55
N GLY A 54 1.05 -7.22 -16.08
CA GLY A 54 0.77 -7.96 -14.86
C GLY A 54 0.34 -7.13 -13.66
N ASP A 55 -0.06 -5.87 -13.86
CA ASP A 55 -0.74 -5.11 -12.82
C ASP A 55 -2.17 -5.62 -12.63
N LEU A 56 -2.48 -5.99 -11.41
CA LEU A 56 -3.76 -6.59 -11.03
C LEU A 56 -4.73 -5.56 -10.49
N SER A 57 -4.21 -4.52 -9.81
CA SER A 57 -5.03 -3.44 -9.27
C SER A 57 -4.20 -2.22 -8.95
N HIS A 58 -4.80 -1.06 -9.11
CA HIS A 58 -4.26 0.25 -8.77
C HIS A 58 -5.27 1.02 -7.93
N GLN A 59 -4.84 1.55 -6.80
CA GLN A 59 -5.66 2.31 -5.89
C GLN A 59 -4.97 3.60 -5.45
N VAL A 60 -5.77 4.64 -5.26
CA VAL A 60 -5.30 5.98 -4.94
C VAL A 60 -5.81 6.45 -3.59
N PHE A 61 -4.89 6.89 -2.76
CA PHE A 61 -5.18 7.41 -1.44
C PHE A 61 -4.56 8.81 -1.26
N THR A 62 -5.19 9.61 -0.42
CA THR A 62 -4.64 10.90 0.05
C THR A 62 -4.30 10.79 1.53
N GLY A 63 -3.33 11.56 1.98
CA GLY A 63 -2.94 11.58 3.39
C GLY A 63 -4.12 11.95 4.30
N TYR A 64 -4.21 11.28 5.44
CA TYR A 64 -5.16 11.58 6.49
C TYR A 64 -4.46 12.33 7.62
N GLY A 65 -4.93 13.54 7.91
CA GLY A 65 -4.31 14.44 8.88
C GLY A 65 -3.20 15.34 8.29
N ASP A 66 -2.63 16.18 9.12
CA ASP A 66 -1.70 17.24 8.68
C ASP A 66 -0.32 16.71 8.25
N GLY A 67 0.07 15.53 8.75
CA GLY A 67 1.40 14.95 8.50
C GLY A 67 1.66 14.55 7.04
N GLN A 68 0.60 14.29 6.25
CA GLN A 68 0.69 13.90 4.86
C GLN A 68 -0.01 14.90 3.92
N ALA A 69 -0.16 16.15 4.35
CA ALA A 69 -0.83 17.18 3.53
C ALA A 69 -0.11 17.37 2.18
N GLY A 70 -0.86 17.28 1.09
CA GLY A 70 -0.35 17.39 -0.28
C GLY A 70 0.39 16.15 -0.79
N GLU A 71 0.30 15.03 -0.07
CA GLU A 71 0.81 13.73 -0.53
C GLU A 71 -0.32 12.84 -1.07
N VAL A 72 0.04 11.99 -2.01
CA VAL A 72 -0.78 10.87 -2.47
C VAL A 72 0.01 9.57 -2.32
N LEU A 73 -0.73 8.49 -2.12
CA LEU A 73 -0.22 7.14 -2.06
C LEU A 73 -0.91 6.32 -3.16
N PHE A 74 -0.14 5.68 -4.02
CA PHE A 74 -0.61 4.62 -4.89
C PHE A 74 -0.25 3.27 -4.31
N ILE A 75 -1.18 2.33 -4.37
CA ILE A 75 -0.99 0.94 -4.01
C ILE A 75 -1.33 0.09 -5.23
N ASP A 76 -0.32 -0.58 -5.78
CA ASP A 76 -0.45 -1.42 -6.96
C ASP A 76 -0.07 -2.86 -6.62
N PHE A 77 -0.91 -3.80 -6.99
CA PHE A 77 -0.63 -5.22 -6.84
C PHE A 77 -0.25 -5.84 -8.18
N TRP A 78 0.89 -6.52 -8.23
CA TRP A 78 1.46 -7.08 -9.44
C TRP A 78 1.69 -8.59 -9.32
N ASN A 79 1.57 -9.31 -10.44
CA ASN A 79 1.94 -10.72 -10.52
C ASN A 79 3.28 -10.95 -11.25
N SER A 80 3.94 -9.89 -11.74
CA SER A 80 5.16 -9.96 -12.54
C SER A 80 6.15 -8.86 -12.15
N LEU A 81 7.26 -9.21 -11.52
CA LEU A 81 8.35 -8.26 -11.25
C LEU A 81 9.01 -7.74 -12.55
N PRO A 82 9.29 -8.58 -13.56
CA PRO A 82 9.77 -8.08 -14.85
C PRO A 82 8.78 -7.12 -15.53
N GLY A 83 7.48 -7.43 -15.47
CA GLY A 83 6.44 -6.57 -16.04
C GLY A 83 6.35 -5.23 -15.33
N LEU A 84 6.39 -5.22 -13.99
CA LEU A 84 6.49 -4.01 -13.20
C LEU A 84 7.72 -3.17 -13.60
N GLY A 85 8.89 -3.80 -13.68
CA GLY A 85 10.12 -3.12 -14.11
C GLY A 85 10.03 -2.55 -15.52
N GLN A 86 9.42 -3.28 -16.46
CA GLN A 86 9.19 -2.80 -17.83
C GLN A 86 8.25 -1.60 -17.86
N PHE A 87 7.13 -1.64 -17.14
CA PHE A 87 6.16 -0.54 -17.08
C PHE A 87 6.80 0.74 -16.53
N PHE A 88 7.50 0.65 -15.40
CA PHE A 88 8.11 1.81 -14.76
C PHE A 88 9.46 2.24 -15.38
N SER A 89 9.96 1.54 -16.40
CA SER A 89 11.06 2.01 -17.26
C SER A 89 10.58 2.69 -18.54
N ASP A 90 9.28 2.67 -18.82
CA ASP A 90 8.70 3.36 -19.97
C ASP A 90 8.86 4.88 -19.83
N PRO A 91 9.45 5.58 -20.83
CA PRO A 91 9.66 7.03 -20.75
C PRO A 91 8.36 7.84 -20.59
N GLN A 92 7.23 7.35 -21.09
CA GLN A 92 5.93 8.04 -20.96
C GLN A 92 5.39 7.92 -19.53
N VAL A 93 5.55 6.75 -18.89
CA VAL A 93 5.19 6.52 -17.49
C VAL A 93 6.05 7.39 -16.57
N LEU A 94 7.35 7.43 -16.82
CA LEU A 94 8.29 8.28 -16.05
C LEU A 94 7.95 9.76 -16.21
N ALA A 95 7.68 10.22 -17.44
CA ALA A 95 7.29 11.61 -17.68
C ALA A 95 5.96 11.95 -16.99
N GLY A 96 4.99 11.06 -17.01
CA GLY A 96 3.71 11.22 -16.29
C GLY A 96 3.92 11.34 -14.78
N ALA A 97 4.76 10.48 -14.21
CA ALA A 97 5.11 10.55 -12.79
C ALA A 97 5.85 11.86 -12.44
N ASP A 98 6.73 12.33 -13.32
CA ASP A 98 7.45 13.60 -13.14
C ASP A 98 6.53 14.82 -13.28
N LEU A 99 5.44 14.73 -14.03
CA LEU A 99 4.40 15.77 -14.05
C LEU A 99 3.62 15.79 -12.74
N LEU A 100 3.32 14.64 -12.18
CA LEU A 100 2.48 14.52 -10.98
C LEU A 100 3.25 14.86 -9.70
N PHE A 101 4.47 14.35 -9.52
CA PHE A 101 5.20 14.42 -8.27
C PHE A 101 6.36 15.42 -8.28
N SER A 102 6.49 16.18 -7.18
CA SER A 102 7.71 16.96 -6.89
C SER A 102 8.79 16.11 -6.23
N SER A 103 8.39 15.10 -5.46
CA SER A 103 9.23 14.07 -4.87
C SER A 103 8.41 12.80 -4.70
N ARG A 104 9.02 11.64 -4.87
CA ARG A 104 8.37 10.34 -4.64
C ARG A 104 9.35 9.29 -4.14
N ASP A 105 8.82 8.35 -3.37
CA ASP A 105 9.43 7.09 -3.00
C ASP A 105 8.54 5.96 -3.54
N ALA A 106 9.14 5.01 -4.26
CA ALA A 106 8.42 3.98 -5.00
C ALA A 106 9.05 2.59 -4.78
N PRO A 107 9.08 2.11 -3.52
CA PRO A 107 9.60 0.79 -3.22
C PRO A 107 8.72 -0.33 -3.76
N VAL A 108 9.37 -1.41 -4.20
CA VAL A 108 8.74 -2.67 -4.53
C VAL A 108 8.92 -3.64 -3.36
N TRP A 109 7.88 -4.41 -3.10
CA TRP A 109 7.81 -5.38 -2.02
C TRP A 109 7.39 -6.73 -2.59
N SER A 110 7.89 -7.81 -2.01
CA SER A 110 7.47 -9.18 -2.34
C SER A 110 6.60 -9.75 -1.24
N ALA A 111 5.64 -10.58 -1.61
CA ALA A 111 4.85 -11.34 -0.66
C ALA A 111 5.77 -12.21 0.20
N THR A 112 5.56 -12.20 1.49
CA THR A 112 6.36 -12.92 2.47
C THR A 112 5.45 -13.74 3.37
N SER A 113 5.70 -15.03 3.47
CA SER A 113 4.89 -15.92 4.32
C SER A 113 5.28 -15.81 5.81
N GLY A 114 4.36 -16.18 6.69
CA GLY A 114 4.65 -16.33 8.11
C GLY A 114 4.43 -15.08 8.97
N PHE A 115 3.84 -14.02 8.45
CA PHE A 115 3.59 -12.77 9.18
C PHE A 115 2.20 -12.66 9.83
N GLY A 116 1.41 -13.74 9.82
CA GLY A 116 0.06 -13.71 10.41
C GLY A 116 -0.97 -12.96 9.56
N ASP A 117 -0.73 -12.89 8.26
CA ASP A 117 -1.61 -12.21 7.30
C ASP A 117 -3.04 -12.76 7.35
N PHE A 118 -4.01 -11.89 7.20
CA PHE A 118 -5.40 -12.28 7.06
C PHE A 118 -6.18 -11.36 6.12
N HIS A 119 -7.22 -11.92 5.55
CA HIS A 119 -8.14 -11.21 4.66
C HIS A 119 -9.57 -11.63 4.95
N LEU A 120 -10.46 -10.69 5.01
CA LEU A 120 -11.87 -10.90 5.26
C LEU A 120 -12.68 -10.52 4.02
N THR A 121 -13.78 -11.21 3.82
CA THR A 121 -14.73 -10.82 2.78
C THR A 121 -15.30 -9.45 3.10
N ILE A 122 -15.20 -8.52 2.16
CA ILE A 122 -15.83 -7.20 2.28
C ILE A 122 -17.33 -7.38 2.11
N PRO A 123 -18.18 -6.92 3.04
CA PRO A 123 -19.62 -7.01 2.92
C PRO A 123 -20.14 -6.30 1.67
N ALA A 124 -21.19 -6.83 1.05
CA ALA A 124 -21.79 -6.21 -0.14
C ALA A 124 -22.14 -4.74 0.10
N GLY A 125 -21.81 -3.88 -0.83
CA GLY A 125 -22.03 -2.44 -0.74
C GLY A 125 -21.10 -1.68 0.20
N LYS A 126 -20.04 -2.35 0.70
CA LYS A 126 -18.93 -1.72 1.42
C LYS A 126 -17.69 -1.72 0.56
N ALA A 127 -16.78 -0.79 0.84
CA ALA A 127 -15.49 -0.68 0.18
C ALA A 127 -14.40 -0.38 1.22
N VAL A 128 -13.15 -0.59 0.84
CA VAL A 128 -12.01 -0.05 1.59
C VAL A 128 -12.03 1.46 1.46
N THR A 129 -11.96 2.15 2.57
CA THR A 129 -11.96 3.61 2.60
C THR A 129 -10.65 4.18 3.15
N SER A 130 -9.81 3.33 3.73
CA SER A 130 -8.56 3.79 4.34
C SER A 130 -7.54 2.68 4.47
N VAL A 131 -6.28 3.13 4.57
CA VAL A 131 -5.10 2.27 4.70
C VAL A 131 -4.24 2.78 5.84
N GLY A 132 -3.81 1.88 6.70
CA GLY A 132 -2.71 2.09 7.63
C GLY A 132 -1.45 1.43 7.11
N LEU A 133 -0.34 2.14 7.11
CA LEU A 133 0.96 1.62 6.74
C LEU A 133 1.93 1.70 7.92
N ILE A 134 2.74 0.65 8.05
CA ILE A 134 3.94 0.65 8.87
C ILE A 134 5.10 0.15 8.02
N ARG A 135 6.10 0.98 7.81
CA ARG A 135 7.34 0.62 7.14
C ARG A 135 8.48 0.65 8.13
N VAL A 136 9.26 -0.42 8.20
CA VAL A 136 10.31 -0.52 9.22
C VAL A 136 11.43 -1.46 8.80
N LYS A 137 12.67 -1.08 9.10
CA LYS A 137 13.80 -2.01 9.06
C LYS A 137 13.70 -2.99 10.22
N VAL A 138 14.02 -4.26 9.97
CA VAL A 138 13.95 -5.32 10.97
C VAL A 138 15.30 -6.00 11.13
N SER A 139 15.57 -6.52 12.31
CA SER A 139 16.82 -7.22 12.60
C SER A 139 16.96 -8.56 11.86
N SER A 140 15.83 -9.21 11.56
CA SER A 140 15.73 -10.47 10.82
C SER A 140 14.28 -10.65 10.36
N LEU A 141 14.08 -11.16 9.15
CA LEU A 141 12.73 -11.45 8.64
C LEU A 141 12.04 -12.54 9.46
N ASP A 142 12.75 -13.60 9.85
CA ASP A 142 12.16 -14.70 10.63
C ASP A 142 11.67 -14.21 12.00
N LYS A 143 12.48 -13.44 12.72
CA LYS A 143 12.08 -12.87 14.02
C LYS A 143 10.93 -11.88 13.87
N ALA A 144 10.94 -11.10 12.80
CA ALA A 144 9.83 -10.19 12.51
C ALA A 144 8.56 -10.97 12.21
N ALA A 145 8.62 -12.06 11.43
CA ALA A 145 7.48 -12.92 11.13
C ALA A 145 6.83 -13.47 12.39
N ASP A 146 7.63 -14.02 13.32
CA ASP A 146 7.16 -14.52 14.60
C ASP A 146 6.47 -13.43 15.44
N ALA A 147 7.09 -12.24 15.51
CA ALA A 147 6.58 -11.13 16.31
C ALA A 147 5.28 -10.57 15.72
N PHE A 148 5.21 -10.34 14.40
CA PHE A 148 4.01 -9.87 13.74
C PHE A 148 2.87 -10.88 13.82
N THR A 149 3.16 -12.19 13.68
CA THR A 149 2.15 -13.25 13.87
C THR A 149 1.58 -13.24 15.27
N ALA A 150 2.42 -13.15 16.30
CA ALA A 150 1.97 -13.07 17.69
C ALA A 150 1.15 -11.79 17.95
N TYR A 151 1.60 -10.65 17.42
CA TYR A 151 0.88 -9.38 17.52
C TYR A 151 -0.50 -9.46 16.84
N THR A 152 -0.57 -9.97 15.62
CA THR A 152 -1.82 -10.14 14.88
C THR A 152 -2.77 -11.06 15.63
N ALA A 153 -2.29 -12.20 16.14
CA ALA A 153 -3.12 -13.13 16.93
C ALA A 153 -3.71 -12.47 18.18
N ALA A 154 -2.96 -11.60 18.85
CA ALA A 154 -3.42 -10.88 20.03
C ALA A 154 -4.43 -9.77 19.71
N THR A 155 -4.33 -9.14 18.55
CA THR A 155 -5.06 -7.90 18.23
C THR A 155 -6.19 -8.06 17.20
N ILE A 156 -6.23 -9.17 16.44
CA ILE A 156 -7.18 -9.40 15.34
C ILE A 156 -8.65 -9.20 15.75
N ASN A 157 -9.05 -9.63 16.94
CA ASN A 157 -10.44 -9.46 17.38
C ASN A 157 -10.78 -7.99 17.66
N ALA A 158 -9.82 -7.20 18.10
CA ALA A 158 -10.02 -5.77 18.32
C ALA A 158 -10.07 -5.04 16.97
N SER A 159 -9.11 -5.28 16.08
CA SER A 159 -9.06 -4.65 14.76
C SER A 159 -10.31 -4.98 13.92
N ARG A 160 -10.80 -6.22 13.96
CA ARG A 160 -12.05 -6.61 13.28
C ARG A 160 -13.29 -5.85 13.77
N ARG A 161 -13.40 -5.60 15.09
CA ARG A 161 -14.50 -4.78 15.62
C ARG A 161 -14.44 -3.33 15.15
N HIS A 162 -13.24 -2.85 14.79
CA HIS A 162 -13.03 -1.52 14.22
C HIS A 162 -13.09 -1.48 12.68
N GLY A 163 -13.35 -2.62 12.04
CA GLY A 163 -13.61 -2.67 10.60
C GLY A 163 -12.40 -2.89 9.71
N ILE A 164 -11.31 -3.47 10.25
CA ILE A 164 -10.22 -3.97 9.39
C ILE A 164 -10.74 -5.12 8.52
N VAL A 165 -10.31 -5.13 7.27
CA VAL A 165 -10.67 -6.21 6.34
C VAL A 165 -9.45 -6.98 5.85
N SER A 166 -8.26 -6.41 5.97
CA SER A 166 -7.04 -7.07 5.56
C SER A 166 -5.87 -6.58 6.38
N HIS A 167 -4.98 -7.49 6.72
CA HIS A 167 -3.65 -7.23 7.23
C HIS A 167 -2.67 -8.09 6.43
N SER A 168 -1.64 -7.48 5.87
CA SER A 168 -0.59 -8.18 5.15
C SER A 168 0.76 -7.52 5.37
N VAL A 169 1.82 -8.34 5.43
CA VAL A 169 3.19 -7.85 5.57
C VAL A 169 4.02 -8.30 4.38
N TRP A 170 4.78 -7.38 3.83
CA TRP A 170 5.57 -7.56 2.63
C TRP A 170 7.03 -7.22 2.91
N SER A 171 7.97 -7.93 2.30
CA SER A 171 9.40 -7.64 2.43
C SER A 171 9.93 -6.85 1.23
N ARG A 172 10.88 -5.95 1.51
CA ARG A 172 11.51 -5.10 0.49
C ARG A 172 12.21 -5.94 -0.57
N VAL A 173 11.93 -5.65 -1.85
CA VAL A 173 12.73 -6.14 -2.97
C VAL A 173 13.95 -5.22 -3.14
N PRO A 174 15.19 -5.70 -2.96
CA PRO A 174 16.38 -4.88 -3.19
C PRO A 174 16.49 -4.45 -4.65
N ASN A 175 17.05 -3.25 -4.88
CA ASN A 175 17.48 -2.92 -6.23
C ASN A 175 18.68 -3.80 -6.64
N PRO A 176 18.89 -4.04 -7.94
CA PRO A 176 20.05 -4.78 -8.39
C PRO A 176 21.37 -4.18 -7.88
N GLY A 177 22.15 -4.99 -7.16
CA GLY A 177 23.42 -4.57 -6.56
C GLY A 177 23.33 -4.04 -5.12
N ASP A 178 22.14 -3.77 -4.61
CA ASP A 178 21.95 -3.37 -3.21
C ASP A 178 21.96 -4.60 -2.28
N GLN A 179 22.52 -4.41 -1.10
CA GLN A 179 22.38 -5.35 0.03
C GLN A 179 21.81 -4.58 1.23
N PRO A 180 20.57 -4.12 1.16
CA PRO A 180 19.97 -3.36 2.25
C PRO A 180 19.71 -4.25 3.46
N ASP A 181 19.64 -3.61 4.63
CA ASP A 181 19.05 -4.25 5.81
C ASP A 181 17.64 -4.75 5.48
N PRO A 182 17.21 -5.88 6.05
CA PRO A 182 15.84 -6.35 5.89
C PRO A 182 14.84 -5.26 6.26
N GLU A 183 13.88 -5.01 5.38
CA GLU A 183 12.83 -4.01 5.57
C GLU A 183 11.49 -4.64 5.24
N VAL A 184 10.46 -4.31 6.03
CA VAL A 184 9.10 -4.78 5.81
C VAL A 184 8.13 -3.60 5.76
N ILE A 185 7.00 -3.82 5.07
CA ILE A 185 5.84 -2.94 5.13
C ILE A 185 4.61 -3.76 5.53
N GLY A 186 3.95 -3.34 6.60
CA GLY A 186 2.62 -3.79 6.97
C GLY A 186 1.57 -2.91 6.32
N VAL A 187 0.56 -3.53 5.74
CA VAL A 187 -0.55 -2.88 5.05
C VAL A 187 -1.85 -3.34 5.68
N ASP A 188 -2.56 -2.42 6.31
CA ASP A 188 -3.86 -2.63 6.92
C ASP A 188 -4.94 -1.94 6.11
N LEU A 189 -5.93 -2.69 5.63
CA LEU A 189 -7.05 -2.15 4.87
C LEU A 189 -8.31 -2.06 5.74
N TRP A 190 -8.98 -0.90 5.70
CA TRP A 190 -10.10 -0.59 6.59
C TRP A 190 -11.32 -0.07 5.82
N MET A 191 -12.52 -0.36 6.35
CA MET A 191 -13.80 0.13 5.80
C MET A 191 -14.25 1.47 6.39
N ASP A 192 -13.53 2.03 7.37
CA ASP A 192 -13.93 3.24 8.10
C ASP A 192 -12.69 3.92 8.70
N THR A 193 -12.38 5.12 8.21
CA THR A 193 -11.19 5.87 8.63
C THR A 193 -11.25 6.27 10.11
N GLY A 194 -12.42 6.68 10.61
CA GLY A 194 -12.58 7.08 12.01
C GLY A 194 -12.41 5.90 12.97
N LYS A 195 -12.89 4.72 12.58
CA LYS A 195 -12.68 3.49 13.35
C LYS A 195 -11.24 3.00 13.29
N MET A 196 -10.56 3.17 12.15
CA MET A 196 -9.15 2.86 12.01
C MET A 196 -8.30 3.71 12.97
N THR A 197 -8.49 5.02 12.98
CA THR A 197 -7.77 5.90 13.90
C THR A 197 -8.08 5.57 15.36
N GLY A 198 -9.35 5.34 15.69
CA GLY A 198 -9.73 4.90 17.02
C GLY A 198 -9.11 3.56 17.46
N TYR A 199 -8.84 2.65 16.52
CA TYR A 199 -8.09 1.42 16.82
C TYR A 199 -6.61 1.71 17.12
N TYR A 200 -5.96 2.53 16.30
CA TYR A 200 -4.55 2.86 16.52
C TYR A 200 -4.33 3.66 17.82
N ASP A 201 -5.27 4.52 18.19
CA ASP A 201 -5.25 5.28 19.46
C ASP A 201 -5.31 4.36 20.70
N LEU A 202 -5.80 3.12 20.57
CA LEU A 202 -5.77 2.16 21.66
C LEU A 202 -4.34 1.70 22.03
N GLY A 203 -3.37 1.87 21.14
CA GLY A 203 -1.97 1.49 21.38
C GLY A 203 -1.77 0.01 21.69
N LEU A 204 -2.64 -0.87 21.18
CA LEU A 204 -2.72 -2.29 21.55
C LEU A 204 -1.44 -3.05 21.22
N GLY A 205 -0.51 -3.11 22.20
CA GLY A 205 0.63 -4.02 22.14
C GLY A 205 1.66 -3.72 21.06
N PHE A 206 1.61 -2.57 20.40
CA PHE A 206 2.57 -2.19 19.36
C PHE A 206 4.03 -2.21 19.88
N ASP A 207 4.22 -1.88 21.14
CA ASP A 207 5.53 -1.96 21.82
C ASP A 207 6.12 -3.39 21.80
N ALA A 208 5.28 -4.42 21.69
CA ALA A 208 5.74 -5.80 21.57
C ALA A 208 6.53 -6.08 20.30
N LEU A 209 6.35 -5.27 19.25
CA LEU A 209 7.12 -5.33 18.01
C LEU A 209 8.48 -4.63 18.12
N GLY A 210 8.67 -3.75 19.11
CA GLY A 210 9.90 -2.97 19.28
C GLY A 210 11.19 -3.80 19.24
N PRO A 211 11.27 -4.98 19.88
CA PRO A 211 12.49 -5.81 19.90
C PRO A 211 12.96 -6.30 18.53
N VAL A 212 12.10 -6.35 17.52
CA VAL A 212 12.48 -6.80 16.17
C VAL A 212 12.80 -5.64 15.23
N PHE A 213 12.50 -4.40 15.61
CA PHE A 213 12.80 -3.23 14.82
C PHE A 213 14.29 -2.88 14.88
N ALA A 214 14.87 -2.61 13.71
CA ALA A 214 16.25 -2.12 13.57
C ALA A 214 16.31 -0.61 13.31
N GLY A 215 15.19 0.09 13.43
CA GLY A 215 15.06 1.52 13.24
C GLY A 215 13.70 2.04 13.70
N THR A 216 13.49 3.33 13.61
CA THR A 216 12.20 3.96 13.91
C THR A 216 11.21 3.58 12.83
N PRO A 217 10.02 3.04 13.18
CA PRO A 217 8.96 2.80 12.20
C PRO A 217 8.47 4.12 11.55
N ASP A 218 8.29 4.09 10.24
CA ASP A 218 7.52 5.11 9.51
C ASP A 218 6.07 4.63 9.44
N THR A 219 5.19 5.28 10.18
CA THR A 219 3.76 4.98 10.23
C THR A 219 2.96 6.07 9.55
N SER A 220 1.98 5.69 8.75
CA SER A 220 1.14 6.66 8.06
C SER A 220 -0.28 6.12 7.86
N VAL A 221 -1.22 7.06 7.79
CA VAL A 221 -2.65 6.79 7.65
C VAL A 221 -3.16 7.51 6.42
N TRP A 222 -3.91 6.81 5.61
CA TRP A 222 -4.38 7.27 4.32
C TRP A 222 -5.87 7.00 4.16
N GLN A 223 -6.56 7.87 3.44
CA GLN A 223 -7.96 7.70 3.08
C GLN A 223 -8.12 7.65 1.55
N SER A 224 -9.16 6.97 1.07
CA SER A 224 -9.47 6.94 -0.36
C SER A 224 -9.48 8.36 -0.92
N ALA A 225 -8.80 8.55 -2.03
CA ALA A 225 -8.69 9.87 -2.65
C ALA A 225 -10.07 10.35 -3.14
N PRO A 226 -10.43 11.61 -2.86
CA PRO A 226 -11.73 12.13 -3.26
C PRO A 226 -11.81 12.34 -4.77
N GLY A 227 -12.98 12.05 -5.34
CA GLY A 227 -13.29 12.22 -6.76
C GLY A 227 -12.99 10.99 -7.61
N ASP A 228 -13.07 11.15 -8.93
CA ASP A 228 -13.03 10.05 -9.90
C ASP A 228 -11.58 9.82 -10.38
N TRP A 229 -10.72 9.35 -9.49
CA TRP A 229 -9.42 8.83 -9.89
C TRP A 229 -9.60 7.56 -10.72
N THR A 230 -8.78 7.39 -11.74
CA THR A 230 -8.78 6.11 -12.47
C THR A 230 -8.12 5.05 -11.62
N GLU A 231 -8.92 4.11 -11.15
CA GLU A 231 -8.52 2.95 -10.35
C GLU A 231 -8.99 1.67 -11.05
N TRP A 232 -8.32 0.52 -10.80
CA TRP A 232 -8.70 -0.78 -11.36
C TRP A 232 -8.32 -1.95 -10.46
#